data_7b1ff8b398b6369975af9f1bf8606d71
#
_entry.id   7b1ff8b398b6369975af9f1bf8606d71
#
_cell.length_a   1.000
_cell.length_b   1.000
_cell.length_c   1.000
_cell.angle_alpha   90.00
_cell.angle_beta   90.00
_cell.angle_gamma   90.00
#
_symmetry.space_group_name_H-M   'P 1'
#
loop_
_entity.id
_entity.type
_entity.pdbx_description
1 polymer ?
#
loop_
_entity_poly.entity_id
_entity_poly.type
_entity_poly.pdbx_seq_one_letter_code
_entity_poly.pdbx_strand_id
1 'polypeptide(L)'
;KPEKNQAAKDAFAHMNMDAELVIEHEGQFENGLQVGFTVEEMANRVEGLLRGIGMVQDFAPLVYVVAHGSSSANNPHHGAYDCGACSGRPGSVNARVFAFMANHLEVRKLLKDRGMDIPFDTIFIGALHDTSSEEMAFYDDKNLYPDMATLHEKNKAVFENALDLNAKE
;
A
#
# COMPACT_ATOMS: atom_id res chain seq x y z
N LYS A 1 16.81 17.98 -2.74
CA LYS A 1 16.96 16.83 -1.81
C LYS A 1 18.43 16.57 -1.54
N PRO A 2 18.84 16.27 -0.28
CA PRO A 2 20.21 15.83 -0.02
C PRO A 2 20.48 14.51 -0.74
N GLU A 3 21.71 14.33 -1.24
CA GLU A 3 22.10 13.09 -1.87
C GLU A 3 22.15 11.97 -0.83
N LYS A 4 21.42 10.88 -1.07
CA LYS A 4 21.39 9.73 -0.16
C LYS A 4 22.77 9.05 -0.10
N ASN A 5 23.22 8.71 1.10
CA ASN A 5 24.35 7.80 1.24
C ASN A 5 23.97 6.37 0.82
N GLN A 6 24.96 5.51 0.60
CA GLN A 6 24.73 4.15 0.09
C GLN A 6 23.86 3.32 1.06
N ALA A 7 24.07 3.46 2.39
CA ALA A 7 23.29 2.72 3.38
C ALA A 7 21.79 3.08 3.35
N ALA A 8 21.45 4.37 3.12
CA ALA A 8 20.05 4.78 2.96
C ALA A 8 19.45 4.27 1.65
N LYS A 9 20.22 4.23 0.55
CA LYS A 9 19.79 3.63 -0.72
C LYS A 9 19.52 2.13 -0.57
N ASP A 10 20.41 1.41 0.12
CA ASP A 10 20.27 -0.04 0.35
C ASP A 10 19.08 -0.34 1.27
N ALA A 11 18.87 0.44 2.33
CA ALA A 11 17.72 0.30 3.21
C ALA A 11 16.40 0.53 2.46
N PHE A 12 16.33 1.57 1.62
CA PHE A 12 15.15 1.85 0.81
C PHE A 12 14.89 0.76 -0.23
N ALA A 13 15.94 0.26 -0.90
CA ALA A 13 15.83 -0.85 -1.85
C ALA A 13 15.31 -2.13 -1.15
N HIS A 14 15.74 -2.38 0.09
CA HIS A 14 15.29 -3.54 0.86
C HIS A 14 13.81 -3.46 1.26
N MET A 15 13.30 -2.25 1.53
CA MET A 15 11.87 -2.01 1.78
C MET A 15 10.99 -2.18 0.52
N ASN A 16 11.59 -2.09 -0.66
CA ASN A 16 10.92 -2.11 -1.96
C ASN A 16 10.99 -3.48 -2.67
N MET A 17 11.18 -4.57 -1.96
CA MET A 17 11.19 -5.90 -2.57
C MET A 17 9.81 -6.25 -3.13
N ASP A 18 9.77 -6.50 -4.44
CA ASP A 18 8.62 -7.02 -5.20
C ASP A 18 8.42 -8.52 -4.90
N ALA A 19 7.98 -8.86 -3.72
CA ALA A 19 7.54 -10.22 -3.44
C ALA A 19 6.11 -10.40 -3.94
N GLU A 20 5.83 -11.52 -4.62
CA GLU A 20 4.47 -11.89 -4.99
C GLU A 20 3.61 -12.05 -3.74
N LEU A 21 2.42 -11.43 -3.75
CA LEU A 21 1.46 -11.56 -2.66
C LEU A 21 0.54 -12.75 -2.92
N VAL A 22 0.63 -13.74 -2.06
CA VAL A 22 -0.31 -14.87 -1.98
C VAL A 22 -0.96 -14.81 -0.61
N ILE A 23 -2.15 -14.24 -0.52
CA ILE A 23 -2.83 -13.98 0.75
C ILE A 23 -4.21 -14.64 0.87
N GLU A 24 -4.71 -15.28 -0.19
CA GLU A 24 -5.94 -16.06 -0.12
C GLU A 24 -5.76 -17.32 0.71
N HIS A 25 -6.77 -17.61 1.53
CA HIS A 25 -6.81 -18.85 2.27
C HIS A 25 -7.33 -20.01 1.38
N GLU A 26 -6.46 -20.95 1.10
CA GLU A 26 -6.75 -22.16 0.33
C GLU A 26 -6.97 -23.42 1.22
N GLY A 27 -7.40 -23.23 2.46
CA GLY A 27 -7.56 -24.32 3.42
C GLY A 27 -6.26 -24.81 4.07
N GLN A 28 -5.18 -24.04 3.94
CA GLN A 28 -3.88 -24.38 4.51
C GLN A 28 -3.75 -23.90 5.96
N PHE A 29 -3.06 -24.70 6.76
CA PHE A 29 -2.73 -24.38 8.15
C PHE A 29 -1.26 -24.64 8.42
N GLU A 30 -0.60 -23.70 9.10
CA GLU A 30 0.77 -23.83 9.60
C GLU A 30 0.78 -23.64 11.11
N ASN A 31 1.37 -24.59 11.84
CA ASN A 31 1.41 -24.58 13.32
C ASN A 31 0.02 -24.36 13.99
N GLY A 32 -1.05 -24.87 13.38
CA GLY A 32 -2.42 -24.72 13.86
C GLY A 32 -3.05 -23.35 13.57
N LEU A 33 -2.37 -22.48 12.83
CA LEU A 33 -2.87 -21.17 12.39
C LEU A 33 -3.27 -21.23 10.91
N GLN A 34 -4.40 -20.58 10.59
CA GLN A 34 -4.83 -20.41 9.21
C GLN A 34 -3.80 -19.58 8.43
N VAL A 35 -3.41 -20.05 7.24
CA VAL A 35 -2.58 -19.29 6.31
C VAL A 35 -3.48 -18.47 5.39
N GLY A 36 -3.21 -17.19 5.28
CA GLY A 36 -3.99 -16.27 4.45
C GLY A 36 -5.35 -15.87 5.03
N PHE A 37 -6.21 -15.33 4.17
CA PHE A 37 -7.53 -14.79 4.53
C PHE A 37 -8.61 -15.38 3.64
N THR A 38 -9.77 -15.65 4.22
CA THR A 38 -10.97 -15.95 3.44
C THR A 38 -11.50 -14.69 2.76
N VAL A 39 -12.30 -14.86 1.70
CA VAL A 39 -12.97 -13.73 1.01
C VAL A 39 -13.79 -12.88 1.99
N GLU A 40 -14.50 -13.52 2.92
CA GLU A 40 -15.28 -12.85 3.97
C GLU A 40 -14.40 -12.01 4.89
N GLU A 41 -13.26 -12.53 5.32
CA GLU A 41 -12.31 -11.79 6.17
C GLU A 41 -11.68 -10.61 5.41
N MET A 42 -11.32 -10.80 4.13
CA MET A 42 -10.82 -9.72 3.28
C MET A 42 -11.88 -8.62 3.12
N ALA A 43 -13.12 -9.00 2.80
CA ALA A 43 -14.22 -8.05 2.65
C ALA A 43 -14.47 -7.26 3.94
N ASN A 44 -14.47 -7.91 5.10
CA ASN A 44 -14.64 -7.24 6.39
C ASN A 44 -13.55 -6.19 6.66
N ARG A 45 -12.29 -6.46 6.29
CA ARG A 45 -11.19 -5.53 6.44
C ARG A 45 -11.31 -4.34 5.50
N VAL A 46 -11.62 -4.59 4.23
CA VAL A 46 -11.79 -3.53 3.22
C VAL A 46 -12.98 -2.65 3.59
N GLU A 47 -14.13 -3.24 3.90
CA GLU A 47 -15.33 -2.51 4.31
C GLU A 47 -15.09 -1.66 5.56
N GLY A 48 -14.47 -2.26 6.58
CA GLY A 48 -14.19 -1.59 7.85
C GLY A 48 -13.32 -0.35 7.67
N LEU A 49 -12.23 -0.46 6.88
CA LEU A 49 -11.36 0.69 6.62
C LEU A 49 -12.08 1.75 5.78
N LEU A 50 -12.68 1.38 4.65
CA LEU A 50 -13.29 2.34 3.73
C LEU A 50 -14.47 3.08 4.39
N ARG A 51 -15.31 2.40 5.16
CA ARG A 51 -16.38 3.05 5.95
C ARG A 51 -15.80 3.92 7.06
N GLY A 52 -14.74 3.46 7.74
CA GLY A 52 -14.09 4.21 8.81
C GLY A 52 -13.52 5.55 8.37
N ILE A 53 -13.05 5.65 7.13
CA ILE A 53 -12.54 6.91 6.53
C ILE A 53 -13.59 7.65 5.70
N GLY A 54 -14.81 7.13 5.59
CA GLY A 54 -15.91 7.76 4.82
C GLY A 54 -15.83 7.58 3.30
N MET A 55 -14.93 6.72 2.80
CA MET A 55 -14.78 6.43 1.36
C MET A 55 -15.73 5.29 0.97
N VAL A 56 -16.99 5.59 0.73
CA VAL A 56 -18.04 4.58 0.48
C VAL A 56 -18.67 4.67 -0.92
N GLN A 57 -18.37 5.73 -1.66
CA GLN A 57 -18.88 5.99 -3.01
C GLN A 57 -17.93 6.96 -3.75
N ASP A 58 -18.18 7.20 -5.03
CA ASP A 58 -17.44 8.16 -5.88
C ASP A 58 -15.93 7.87 -5.93
N PHE A 59 -15.60 6.58 -6.05
CA PHE A 59 -14.21 6.12 -6.13
C PHE A 59 -13.52 6.68 -7.37
N ALA A 60 -12.32 7.24 -7.19
CA ALA A 60 -11.46 7.63 -8.29
C ALA A 60 -10.94 6.40 -9.07
N PRO A 61 -10.55 6.54 -10.36
CA PRO A 61 -9.96 5.45 -11.13
C PRO A 61 -8.71 4.84 -10.47
N LEU A 62 -7.88 5.65 -9.80
CA LEU A 62 -6.74 5.18 -9.00
C LEU A 62 -6.89 5.65 -7.55
N VAL A 63 -6.81 4.69 -6.63
CA VAL A 63 -6.83 4.93 -5.18
C VAL A 63 -5.51 4.46 -4.58
N TYR A 64 -4.77 5.35 -3.94
CA TYR A 64 -3.48 5.03 -3.34
C TYR A 64 -3.62 4.73 -1.86
N VAL A 65 -3.11 3.59 -1.45
CA VAL A 65 -3.00 3.18 -0.04
C VAL A 65 -1.58 3.43 0.41
N VAL A 66 -1.34 4.61 0.98
CA VAL A 66 0.00 5.06 1.33
C VAL A 66 0.30 4.69 2.78
N ALA A 67 1.28 3.84 2.98
CA ALA A 67 1.79 3.49 4.31
C ALA A 67 3.01 4.32 4.67
N HIS A 68 3.30 4.38 5.96
CA HIS A 68 4.47 5.05 6.51
C HIS A 68 5.67 4.10 6.59
N GLY A 69 6.86 4.67 6.34
CA GLY A 69 8.16 4.05 6.59
C GLY A 69 9.24 5.10 6.83
N SER A 70 10.38 4.65 7.32
CA SER A 70 11.54 5.49 7.56
C SER A 70 12.83 4.71 7.33
N SER A 71 13.60 5.09 6.32
CA SER A 71 14.91 4.50 5.99
C SER A 71 16.07 5.09 6.78
N SER A 72 15.87 5.49 8.04
CA SER A 72 16.87 6.10 8.94
C SER A 72 18.07 5.19 9.22
N ALA A 73 18.81 4.80 8.18
CA ALA A 73 19.86 3.78 8.24
C ALA A 73 21.00 4.07 9.24
N ASN A 74 21.22 5.35 9.59
CA ASN A 74 22.26 5.76 10.54
C ASN A 74 21.74 6.00 11.96
N ASN A 75 20.48 5.71 12.23
CA ASN A 75 19.89 5.94 13.54
C ASN A 75 19.85 4.63 14.34
N PRO A 76 20.46 4.55 15.54
CA PRO A 76 20.39 3.36 16.37
C PRO A 76 18.97 3.02 16.85
N HIS A 77 18.05 3.97 16.75
CA HIS A 77 16.63 3.80 17.08
C HIS A 77 15.76 3.68 15.83
N HIS A 78 16.26 3.09 14.75
CA HIS A 78 15.56 2.92 13.47
C HIS A 78 14.11 2.45 13.64
N GLY A 79 13.86 1.42 14.43
CA GLY A 79 12.51 0.91 14.69
C GLY A 79 11.55 1.88 15.39
N ALA A 80 12.02 3.01 15.95
CA ALA A 80 11.18 4.03 16.57
C ALA A 80 10.62 5.03 15.53
N TYR A 81 11.18 5.08 14.34
CA TYR A 81 10.75 5.99 13.25
C TYR A 81 9.91 5.30 12.21
N ASP A 82 9.91 3.98 12.17
CA ASP A 82 9.05 3.18 11.32
C ASP A 82 7.64 3.01 11.93
N CYS A 83 6.79 2.25 11.28
CA CYS A 83 5.41 2.04 11.71
C CYS A 83 5.36 1.31 13.07
N GLY A 84 4.91 1.99 14.14
CA GLY A 84 4.76 1.40 15.48
C GLY A 84 3.77 0.24 15.50
N ALA A 85 2.67 0.34 14.75
CA ALA A 85 1.70 -0.74 14.60
C ALA A 85 2.23 -1.96 13.83
N CYS A 86 3.32 -1.78 13.08
CA CYS A 86 4.00 -2.83 12.32
C CYS A 86 5.25 -3.37 13.05
N SER A 87 5.33 -3.19 14.37
CA SER A 87 6.47 -3.61 15.20
C SER A 87 7.81 -2.99 14.79
N GLY A 88 7.80 -1.71 14.43
CA GLY A 88 8.99 -0.99 13.96
C GLY A 88 9.47 -1.44 12.58
N ARG A 89 8.57 -1.80 11.70
CA ARG A 89 8.82 -2.15 10.30
C ARG A 89 8.07 -1.21 9.36
N PRO A 90 8.48 -1.08 8.09
CA PRO A 90 7.72 -0.33 7.10
C PRO A 90 6.29 -0.85 6.95
N GLY A 91 5.34 0.04 6.80
CA GLY A 91 3.93 -0.29 6.61
C GLY A 91 3.58 -0.80 5.20
N SER A 92 4.56 -0.90 4.30
CA SER A 92 4.37 -1.28 2.89
C SER A 92 3.62 -2.60 2.69
N VAL A 93 3.90 -3.60 3.53
CA VAL A 93 3.22 -4.91 3.47
C VAL A 93 1.71 -4.72 3.69
N ASN A 94 1.31 -3.93 4.69
CA ASN A 94 -0.10 -3.67 4.97
C ASN A 94 -0.79 -2.91 3.83
N ALA A 95 -0.10 -1.92 3.24
CA ALA A 95 -0.63 -1.19 2.08
C ALA A 95 -0.85 -2.10 0.87
N ARG A 96 0.12 -2.97 0.55
CA ARG A 96 0.02 -3.95 -0.54
C ARG A 96 -1.10 -4.95 -0.30
N VAL A 97 -1.15 -5.53 0.90
CA VAL A 97 -2.19 -6.51 1.29
C VAL A 97 -3.58 -5.88 1.20
N PHE A 98 -3.75 -4.65 1.68
CA PHE A 98 -5.03 -3.95 1.57
C PHE A 98 -5.41 -3.69 0.11
N ALA A 99 -4.49 -3.19 -0.72
CA ALA A 99 -4.73 -2.96 -2.13
C ALA A 99 -5.11 -4.25 -2.86
N PHE A 100 -4.43 -5.36 -2.58
CA PHE A 100 -4.79 -6.69 -3.09
C PHE A 100 -6.23 -7.07 -2.73
N MET A 101 -6.60 -6.97 -1.44
CA MET A 101 -7.95 -7.28 -0.96
C MET A 101 -9.00 -6.40 -1.64
N ALA A 102 -8.75 -5.10 -1.77
CA ALA A 102 -9.68 -4.15 -2.39
C ALA A 102 -9.82 -4.33 -3.91
N ASN A 103 -8.82 -4.91 -4.57
CA ASN A 103 -8.87 -5.27 -6.00
C ASN A 103 -9.47 -6.65 -6.25
N HIS A 104 -9.64 -7.48 -5.23
CA HIS A 104 -10.07 -8.86 -5.37
C HIS A 104 -11.55 -8.94 -5.83
N LEU A 105 -11.82 -9.67 -6.92
CA LEU A 105 -13.14 -9.70 -7.54
C LEU A 105 -14.25 -10.19 -6.62
N GLU A 106 -14.00 -11.28 -5.88
CA GLU A 106 -15.02 -11.84 -4.98
C GLU A 106 -15.25 -10.95 -3.75
N VAL A 107 -14.22 -10.24 -3.29
CA VAL A 107 -14.36 -9.22 -2.25
C VAL A 107 -15.28 -8.08 -2.74
N ARG A 108 -15.06 -7.57 -3.96
CA ARG A 108 -15.89 -6.51 -4.54
C ARG A 108 -17.35 -6.94 -4.73
N LYS A 109 -17.59 -8.17 -5.15
CA LYS A 109 -18.96 -8.71 -5.24
C LYS A 109 -19.65 -8.69 -3.87
N LEU A 110 -18.97 -9.19 -2.85
CA LEU A 110 -19.50 -9.23 -1.50
C LEU A 110 -19.73 -7.82 -0.92
N LEU A 111 -18.83 -6.87 -1.18
CA LEU A 111 -19.00 -5.47 -0.79
C LEU A 111 -20.19 -4.81 -1.48
N LYS A 112 -20.41 -5.10 -2.76
CA LYS A 112 -21.57 -4.62 -3.52
C LYS A 112 -22.88 -5.11 -2.91
N ASP A 113 -22.96 -6.40 -2.54
CA ASP A 113 -24.12 -6.97 -1.86
C ASP A 113 -24.39 -6.29 -0.50
N ARG A 114 -23.35 -5.73 0.13
CA ARG A 114 -23.42 -4.95 1.38
C ARG A 114 -23.64 -3.45 1.17
N GLY A 115 -23.90 -3.04 -0.08
CA GLY A 115 -24.20 -1.64 -0.43
C GLY A 115 -22.96 -0.75 -0.66
N MET A 116 -21.77 -1.35 -0.86
CA MET A 116 -20.57 -0.62 -1.26
C MET A 116 -20.13 -1.09 -2.65
N ASP A 117 -20.49 -0.35 -3.68
CA ASP A 117 -20.14 -0.66 -5.07
C ASP A 117 -18.84 0.04 -5.47
N ILE A 118 -17.73 -0.70 -5.46
CA ILE A 118 -16.45 -0.22 -5.98
C ILE A 118 -16.46 -0.45 -7.49
N PRO A 119 -16.32 0.62 -8.32
CA PRO A 119 -16.32 0.49 -9.77
C PRO A 119 -15.27 -0.51 -10.27
N PHE A 120 -15.61 -1.21 -11.31
CA PHE A 120 -14.75 -2.24 -11.93
C PHE A 120 -13.40 -1.67 -12.38
N ASP A 121 -13.38 -0.44 -12.87
CA ASP A 121 -12.22 0.29 -13.37
C ASP A 121 -11.43 1.04 -12.28
N THR A 122 -11.89 1.02 -11.04
CA THR A 122 -11.11 1.52 -9.90
C THR A 122 -9.99 0.53 -9.56
N ILE A 123 -8.76 1.02 -9.46
CA ILE A 123 -7.59 0.22 -9.06
C ILE A 123 -7.00 0.80 -7.77
N PHE A 124 -6.82 -0.05 -6.76
CA PHE A 124 -6.08 0.30 -5.54
C PHE A 124 -4.61 -0.05 -5.73
N ILE A 125 -3.72 0.89 -5.40
CA ILE A 125 -2.26 0.73 -5.49
C ILE A 125 -1.67 0.93 -4.09
N GLY A 126 -0.93 -0.07 -3.61
CA GLY A 126 -0.15 0.05 -2.39
C GLY A 126 1.08 0.93 -2.59
N ALA A 127 1.36 1.80 -1.62
CA ALA A 127 2.53 2.66 -1.65
C ALA A 127 3.17 2.81 -0.26
N LEU A 128 4.42 3.24 -0.24
CA LEU A 128 5.16 3.59 0.96
C LEU A 128 5.68 5.02 0.83
N HIS A 129 5.45 5.85 1.84
CA HIS A 129 6.11 7.13 2.00
C HIS A 129 7.25 6.98 3.02
N ASP A 130 8.48 7.09 2.55
CA ASP A 130 9.67 7.19 3.39
C ASP A 130 9.81 8.64 3.88
N THR A 131 9.40 8.88 5.12
CA THR A 131 9.40 10.23 5.72
C THR A 131 10.78 10.76 6.05
N SER A 132 11.81 9.90 6.10
CA SER A 132 13.18 10.33 6.35
C SER A 132 13.91 10.83 5.10
N SER A 133 13.45 10.45 3.93
CA SER A 133 14.04 10.81 2.65
C SER A 133 13.08 11.55 1.72
N GLU A 134 11.84 11.73 2.14
CA GLU A 134 10.78 12.31 1.31
C GLU A 134 10.69 11.63 -0.05
N GLU A 135 10.57 10.28 -0.03
CA GLU A 135 10.42 9.47 -1.23
C GLU A 135 9.20 8.57 -1.15
N MET A 136 8.61 8.28 -2.30
CA MET A 136 7.55 7.29 -2.41
C MET A 136 7.98 6.09 -3.25
N ALA A 137 7.56 4.90 -2.80
CA ALA A 137 7.58 3.68 -3.57
C ALA A 137 6.15 3.24 -3.85
N PHE A 138 5.91 2.71 -5.04
CA PHE A 138 4.64 2.12 -5.46
C PHE A 138 4.84 0.63 -5.72
N TYR A 139 3.83 -0.17 -5.42
CA TYR A 139 3.91 -1.62 -5.48
C TYR A 139 2.85 -2.19 -6.41
N ASP A 140 3.18 -3.31 -7.05
CA ASP A 140 2.27 -4.10 -7.87
C ASP A 140 1.65 -3.30 -9.04
N ASP A 141 2.33 -2.22 -9.49
CA ASP A 141 1.88 -1.27 -10.49
C ASP A 141 2.29 -1.63 -11.94
N LYS A 142 3.05 -2.73 -12.12
CA LYS A 142 3.64 -3.11 -13.42
C LYS A 142 2.62 -3.60 -14.45
N ASN A 143 1.46 -4.07 -14.00
CA ASN A 143 0.44 -4.71 -14.83
C ASN A 143 -0.81 -3.82 -15.01
N LEU A 144 -0.67 -2.52 -14.87
CA LEU A 144 -1.76 -1.57 -15.11
C LEU A 144 -2.14 -1.54 -16.60
N TYR A 145 -3.42 -1.37 -16.89
CA TYR A 145 -3.88 -1.07 -18.25
C TYR A 145 -3.23 0.23 -18.76
N PRO A 146 -3.01 0.39 -20.09
CA PRO A 146 -2.23 1.51 -20.64
C PRO A 146 -2.70 2.91 -20.24
N ASP A 147 -4.02 3.12 -20.16
CA ASP A 147 -4.63 4.38 -19.72
C ASP A 147 -4.41 4.62 -18.22
N MET A 148 -4.55 3.58 -17.38
CA MET A 148 -4.26 3.63 -15.95
C MET A 148 -2.78 3.81 -15.68
N ALA A 149 -1.90 3.18 -16.44
CA ALA A 149 -0.46 3.40 -16.36
C ALA A 149 -0.09 4.86 -16.69
N THR A 150 -0.71 5.43 -17.72
CA THR A 150 -0.51 6.84 -18.08
C THR A 150 -1.00 7.78 -16.97
N LEU A 151 -2.15 7.50 -16.36
CA LEU A 151 -2.68 8.25 -15.23
C LEU A 151 -1.78 8.11 -14.01
N HIS A 152 -1.29 6.90 -13.74
CA HIS A 152 -0.38 6.62 -12.63
C HIS A 152 0.93 7.43 -12.75
N GLU A 153 1.55 7.47 -13.94
CA GLU A 153 2.77 8.27 -14.15
C GLU A 153 2.52 9.78 -13.93
N LYS A 154 1.37 10.30 -14.33
CA LYS A 154 0.99 11.69 -14.02
C LYS A 154 0.85 11.91 -12.51
N ASN A 155 0.21 10.98 -11.80
CA ASN A 155 0.03 11.07 -10.35
C ASN A 155 1.37 10.95 -9.61
N LYS A 156 2.29 10.09 -10.06
CA LYS A 156 3.65 10.01 -9.50
C LYS A 156 4.37 11.36 -9.56
N ALA A 157 4.29 12.06 -10.69
CA ALA A 157 4.88 13.40 -10.82
C ALA A 157 4.24 14.41 -9.84
N VAL A 158 2.93 14.29 -9.56
CA VAL A 158 2.26 15.13 -8.55
C VAL A 158 2.77 14.81 -7.14
N PHE A 159 2.91 13.53 -6.79
CA PHE A 159 3.48 13.13 -5.50
C PHE A 159 4.92 13.63 -5.34
N GLU A 160 5.78 13.45 -6.34
CA GLU A 160 7.16 13.93 -6.31
C GLU A 160 7.23 15.45 -6.09
N ASN A 161 6.40 16.20 -6.79
CA ASN A 161 6.35 17.66 -6.61
C ASN A 161 5.88 18.05 -5.19
N ALA A 162 4.89 17.36 -4.64
CA ALA A 162 4.41 17.60 -3.29
C ALA A 162 5.50 17.31 -2.25
N LEU A 163 6.23 16.20 -2.39
CA LEU A 163 7.34 15.84 -1.52
C LEU A 163 8.50 16.85 -1.61
N ASP A 164 8.80 17.33 -2.83
CA ASP A 164 9.82 18.37 -3.03
C ASP A 164 9.45 19.72 -2.41
N LEU A 165 8.17 20.05 -2.39
CA LEU A 165 7.67 21.25 -1.70
C LEU A 165 7.78 21.09 -0.18
N ASN A 166 7.35 19.95 0.35
CA ASN A 166 7.44 19.65 1.78
C ASN A 166 8.88 19.67 2.29
N ALA A 167 9.82 19.15 1.51
CA ALA A 167 11.24 19.12 1.87
C ALA A 167 11.93 20.51 1.88
N LYS A 168 11.25 21.57 1.43
CA LYS A 168 11.77 22.94 1.38
C LYS A 168 11.29 23.82 2.55
N GLU A 169 10.28 23.37 3.29
CA GLU A 169 9.78 24.04 4.50
C GLU A 169 10.60 23.68 5.74
#